data_4f5e8f47521e4894d563f306ce9d956b
#
_entry.id   4f5e8f47521e4894d563f306ce9d956b
#
_cell.length_a   1.000
_cell.length_b   1.000
_cell.length_c   1.000
_cell.angle_alpha   90.00
_cell.angle_beta   90.00
_cell.angle_gamma   90.00
#
_symmetry.space_group_name_H-M   'P 1'
#
loop_
_entity.id
_entity.type
_entity.pdbx_description
1 polymer ?
#
loop_
_entity_poly.entity_id
_entity_poly.type
_entity_poly.pdbx_seq_one_letter_code
_entity_poly.pdbx_strand_id
1 'polypeptide(L)'
;MSDGMTVPFPDELLHLEEINMKLKEALEKAEESVRKSEREYMDTKRYMVEHRGDIDPHEMFQNEMLLKQTDRSGAFAVERRDRIVKIKESPYFARIDFREESRKTEDRYYIGRFAFNYENQPLIFDWRAPISGMFYDFNVGKAGFQAPDGPVFGEITRKRQFKIKNGHMEYALETSSHVQDEVLQKELSQTSDEKMKSIISTIQKEQNRIIRNEKEGTMIIQGAAGSGKTSIALHRIAFLLYRFKDRLNARNVTILSPNRVFGDYISNVIPELGEEPIFELNLSELAKIQLEGVIEFEPDKDPLERQDEAWAQRVQFKSTMEFVSMMDRYIEQLPDLIFKPADFVFGSFTAEGEWIMKRFRAYGKYPVRKRLLMVAEDIRDRYETEAVMEAEGAALRTRTVAKSLGSMLTMKNTLAVYKDFYKRTGNRSMLFMPFKKTLEWADVYPFLYLHSVIEGVKESSLTKHLVVDEM
;
A
#
# COMPACT_ATOMS: atom_id res chain seq x y z
N MET A 1 -23.64 -6.76 -42.84
CA MET A 1 -23.37 -8.20 -42.89
C MET A 1 -23.45 -8.67 -41.47
N SER A 2 -24.22 -9.67 -41.19
CA SER A 2 -24.89 -10.06 -39.96
C SER A 2 -24.07 -9.88 -38.69
N ASP A 3 -24.52 -8.95 -37.87
CA ASP A 3 -24.25 -8.88 -36.45
C ASP A 3 -24.60 -10.23 -35.82
N GLY A 4 -23.61 -11.02 -35.51
CA GLY A 4 -23.77 -12.25 -34.75
C GLY A 4 -24.08 -11.91 -33.30
N MET A 5 -25.27 -11.43 -33.01
CA MET A 5 -25.84 -11.39 -31.69
C MET A 5 -25.84 -12.82 -31.16
N THR A 6 -24.87 -13.19 -30.37
CA THR A 6 -24.88 -14.45 -29.65
C THR A 6 -26.04 -14.43 -28.68
N VAL A 7 -27.09 -15.19 -29.01
CA VAL A 7 -28.27 -15.36 -28.16
C VAL A 7 -27.78 -15.92 -26.81
N PRO A 8 -28.14 -15.28 -25.70
CA PRO A 8 -27.73 -15.79 -24.38
C PRO A 8 -28.25 -17.20 -24.17
N PHE A 9 -27.45 -18.07 -23.58
CA PHE A 9 -27.87 -19.45 -23.27
C PHE A 9 -29.09 -19.42 -22.34
N PRO A 10 -30.18 -20.12 -22.62
CA PRO A 10 -31.40 -20.08 -21.81
C PRO A 10 -31.17 -20.50 -20.35
N ASP A 11 -30.28 -21.46 -20.12
CA ASP A 11 -29.89 -21.90 -18.78
C ASP A 11 -29.22 -20.79 -17.94
N GLU A 12 -28.47 -19.90 -18.58
CA GLU A 12 -27.83 -18.78 -17.91
C GLU A 12 -28.80 -17.63 -17.62
N LEU A 13 -29.79 -17.41 -18.45
CA LEU A 13 -30.83 -16.41 -18.16
C LEU A 13 -31.65 -16.82 -16.94
N LEU A 14 -32.07 -18.07 -16.85
CA LEU A 14 -32.79 -18.60 -15.69
C LEU A 14 -31.95 -18.51 -14.40
N HIS A 15 -30.65 -18.84 -14.50
CA HIS A 15 -29.74 -18.72 -13.38
C HIS A 15 -29.57 -17.27 -12.94
N LEU A 16 -29.43 -16.33 -13.88
CA LEU A 16 -29.31 -14.90 -13.56
C LEU A 16 -30.61 -14.36 -12.88
N GLU A 17 -31.77 -14.79 -13.32
CA GLU A 17 -33.05 -14.44 -12.67
C GLU A 17 -33.08 -14.97 -11.22
N GLU A 18 -32.68 -16.21 -10.99
CA GLU A 18 -32.60 -16.79 -9.65
C GLU A 18 -31.63 -16.00 -8.74
N ILE A 19 -30.43 -15.68 -9.26
CA ILE A 19 -29.44 -14.87 -8.52
C ILE A 19 -30.00 -13.47 -8.21
N ASN A 20 -30.65 -12.82 -9.17
CA ASN A 20 -31.27 -11.49 -8.97
C ASN A 20 -32.34 -11.51 -7.89
N MET A 21 -33.19 -12.56 -7.83
CA MET A 21 -34.17 -12.72 -6.75
C MET A 21 -33.49 -12.85 -5.39
N LYS A 22 -32.49 -13.73 -5.26
CA LYS A 22 -31.76 -13.92 -4.01
C LYS A 22 -31.01 -12.67 -3.56
N LEU A 23 -30.44 -11.91 -4.50
CA LEU A 23 -29.80 -10.63 -4.22
C LEU A 23 -30.81 -9.57 -3.74
N LYS A 24 -32.03 -9.55 -4.29
CA LYS A 24 -33.09 -8.65 -3.85
C LYS A 24 -33.48 -8.96 -2.40
N GLU A 25 -33.73 -10.22 -2.07
CA GLU A 25 -34.06 -10.64 -0.70
C GLU A 25 -32.91 -10.34 0.29
N ALA A 26 -31.65 -10.58 -0.13
CA ALA A 26 -30.50 -10.27 0.68
C ALA A 26 -30.33 -8.76 0.92
N LEU A 27 -30.66 -7.93 -0.08
CA LEU A 27 -30.66 -6.48 0.04
C LEU A 27 -31.71 -5.99 1.03
N GLU A 28 -32.95 -6.48 0.93
CA GLU A 28 -34.05 -6.14 1.84
C GLU A 28 -33.67 -6.46 3.30
N LYS A 29 -33.09 -7.64 3.57
CA LYS A 29 -32.58 -8.04 4.88
C LYS A 29 -31.43 -7.14 5.35
N ALA A 30 -30.52 -6.72 4.46
CA ALA A 30 -29.42 -5.82 4.81
C ALA A 30 -29.93 -4.42 5.15
N GLU A 31 -30.87 -3.87 4.39
CA GLU A 31 -31.51 -2.58 4.65
C GLU A 31 -32.29 -2.58 5.99
N GLU A 32 -32.97 -3.68 6.30
CA GLU A 32 -33.63 -3.83 7.58
C GLU A 32 -32.64 -3.82 8.75
N SER A 33 -31.48 -4.48 8.58
CA SER A 33 -30.39 -4.48 9.57
C SER A 33 -29.82 -3.08 9.78
N VAL A 34 -29.63 -2.28 8.71
CA VAL A 34 -29.22 -0.88 8.80
C VAL A 34 -30.23 -0.07 9.60
N ARG A 35 -31.52 -0.13 9.20
CA ARG A 35 -32.59 0.60 9.90
C ARG A 35 -32.75 0.19 11.38
N LYS A 36 -32.48 -1.07 11.70
CA LYS A 36 -32.49 -1.57 13.09
C LYS A 36 -31.34 -0.96 13.87
N SER A 37 -30.11 -1.04 13.38
CA SER A 37 -28.93 -0.46 14.05
C SER A 37 -29.06 1.05 14.23
N GLU A 38 -29.58 1.78 13.24
CA GLU A 38 -29.82 3.22 13.36
C GLU A 38 -30.83 3.56 14.46
N ARG A 39 -31.92 2.80 14.55
CA ARG A 39 -32.92 2.99 15.62
C ARG A 39 -32.33 2.71 16.99
N GLU A 40 -31.66 1.58 17.17
CA GLU A 40 -31.02 1.21 18.44
C GLU A 40 -29.99 2.27 18.88
N TYR A 41 -29.18 2.79 17.95
CA TYR A 41 -28.23 3.86 18.22
C TYR A 41 -28.94 5.15 18.66
N MET A 42 -29.98 5.57 17.95
CA MET A 42 -30.74 6.79 18.28
C MET A 42 -31.50 6.68 19.60
N ASP A 43 -32.09 5.53 19.88
CA ASP A 43 -32.82 5.30 21.13
C ASP A 43 -31.88 5.32 22.35
N THR A 44 -30.72 4.65 22.25
CA THR A 44 -29.69 4.69 23.31
C THR A 44 -29.17 6.10 23.51
N LYS A 45 -28.87 6.81 22.42
CA LYS A 45 -28.38 8.19 22.49
C LYS A 45 -29.40 9.14 23.09
N ARG A 46 -30.68 9.00 22.74
CA ARG A 46 -31.80 9.77 23.30
C ARG A 46 -31.93 9.51 24.80
N TYR A 47 -31.92 8.24 25.23
CA TYR A 47 -31.95 7.87 26.62
C TYR A 47 -30.83 8.54 27.44
N MET A 48 -29.60 8.49 26.94
CA MET A 48 -28.44 9.13 27.60
C MET A 48 -28.55 10.64 27.71
N VAL A 49 -29.20 11.29 26.73
CA VAL A 49 -29.39 12.75 26.74
C VAL A 49 -30.51 13.13 27.75
N GLU A 50 -31.62 12.44 27.70
CA GLU A 50 -32.80 12.70 28.56
C GLU A 50 -32.49 12.47 30.07
N HIS A 51 -31.65 11.49 30.39
CA HIS A 51 -31.32 11.12 31.76
C HIS A 51 -29.91 11.52 32.21
N ARG A 52 -29.33 12.52 31.55
CA ARG A 52 -27.90 12.93 31.72
C ARG A 52 -27.52 13.26 33.17
N GLY A 53 -28.48 13.67 34.02
CA GLY A 53 -28.28 14.00 35.44
C GLY A 53 -28.56 12.84 36.41
N ASP A 54 -29.26 11.80 35.95
CA ASP A 54 -29.78 10.73 36.77
C ASP A 54 -29.03 9.39 36.60
N ILE A 55 -28.29 9.25 35.46
CA ILE A 55 -27.52 8.04 35.15
C ILE A 55 -26.23 8.04 36.00
N ASP A 56 -25.99 6.93 36.69
CA ASP A 56 -24.74 6.74 37.43
C ASP A 56 -23.52 6.53 36.46
N PRO A 57 -22.30 6.75 36.96
CA PRO A 57 -21.10 6.61 36.08
C PRO A 57 -20.91 5.20 35.49
N HIS A 58 -21.37 4.15 36.16
CA HIS A 58 -21.24 2.78 35.66
C HIS A 58 -22.23 2.50 34.52
N GLU A 59 -23.47 2.92 34.69
CA GLU A 59 -24.50 2.86 33.65
C GLU A 59 -24.15 3.74 32.44
N MET A 60 -23.58 4.95 32.66
CA MET A 60 -23.09 5.81 31.60
C MET A 60 -22.02 5.08 30.78
N PHE A 61 -21.06 4.44 31.42
CA PHE A 61 -20.01 3.67 30.74
C PHE A 61 -20.59 2.51 29.93
N GLN A 62 -21.60 1.77 30.49
CA GLN A 62 -22.26 0.69 29.75
C GLN A 62 -22.97 1.20 28.49
N ASN A 63 -23.68 2.32 28.60
CA ASN A 63 -24.37 2.93 27.47
C ASN A 63 -23.40 3.45 26.41
N GLU A 64 -22.25 4.02 26.79
CA GLU A 64 -21.18 4.37 25.83
C GLU A 64 -20.60 3.14 25.12
N MET A 65 -20.42 2.03 25.83
CA MET A 65 -19.97 0.78 25.21
C MET A 65 -21.01 0.22 24.25
N LEU A 66 -22.30 0.29 24.62
CA LEU A 66 -23.40 -0.12 23.75
C LEU A 66 -23.47 0.74 22.48
N LEU A 67 -23.35 2.07 22.60
CA LEU A 67 -23.28 2.97 21.43
C LEU A 67 -22.13 2.61 20.48
N LYS A 68 -20.93 2.38 21.01
CA LYS A 68 -19.78 1.96 20.21
C LYS A 68 -19.99 0.62 19.52
N GLN A 69 -20.65 -0.32 20.19
CA GLN A 69 -20.97 -1.63 19.62
C GLN A 69 -22.03 -1.49 18.50
N THR A 70 -23.09 -0.72 18.74
CA THR A 70 -24.17 -0.48 17.76
C THR A 70 -23.64 0.28 16.55
N ASP A 71 -22.76 1.28 16.75
CA ASP A 71 -22.10 2.01 15.66
C ASP A 71 -21.27 1.07 14.78
N ARG A 72 -20.47 0.17 15.38
CA ARG A 72 -19.72 -0.84 14.62
C ARG A 72 -20.64 -1.80 13.86
N SER A 73 -21.70 -2.28 14.51
CA SER A 73 -22.67 -3.18 13.87
C SER A 73 -23.41 -2.49 12.73
N GLY A 74 -23.73 -1.20 12.88
CA GLY A 74 -24.32 -0.36 11.85
C GLY A 74 -23.37 -0.18 10.66
N ALA A 75 -22.08 0.09 10.90
CA ALA A 75 -21.08 0.21 9.86
C ALA A 75 -20.95 -1.10 9.03
N PHE A 76 -20.94 -2.27 9.68
CA PHE A 76 -20.94 -3.56 8.99
C PHE A 76 -22.23 -3.79 8.17
N ALA A 77 -23.38 -3.38 8.71
CA ALA A 77 -24.65 -3.52 7.99
C ALA A 77 -24.68 -2.64 6.72
N VAL A 78 -24.19 -1.40 6.80
CA VAL A 78 -24.04 -0.48 5.68
C VAL A 78 -23.08 -1.06 4.64
N GLU A 79 -21.88 -1.51 5.05
CA GLU A 79 -20.90 -2.12 4.15
C GLU A 79 -21.50 -3.34 3.41
N ARG A 80 -22.23 -4.21 4.13
CA ARG A 80 -22.89 -5.37 3.55
C ARG A 80 -23.95 -4.97 2.52
N ARG A 81 -24.80 -3.98 2.85
CA ARG A 81 -25.80 -3.43 1.93
C ARG A 81 -25.13 -2.91 0.65
N ASP A 82 -24.11 -2.07 0.79
CA ASP A 82 -23.42 -1.44 -0.33
C ASP A 82 -22.72 -2.46 -1.22
N ARG A 83 -22.16 -3.52 -0.63
CA ARG A 83 -21.61 -4.66 -1.36
C ARG A 83 -22.67 -5.39 -2.16
N ILE A 84 -23.86 -5.65 -1.59
CA ILE A 84 -24.97 -6.30 -2.31
C ILE A 84 -25.46 -5.43 -3.46
N VAL A 85 -25.55 -4.10 -3.28
CA VAL A 85 -25.90 -3.16 -4.35
C VAL A 85 -24.93 -3.28 -5.52
N LYS A 86 -23.62 -3.29 -5.24
CA LYS A 86 -22.57 -3.46 -6.28
C LYS A 86 -22.67 -4.82 -6.98
N ILE A 87 -22.93 -5.90 -6.24
CA ILE A 87 -23.14 -7.24 -6.83
C ILE A 87 -24.33 -7.25 -7.74
N LYS A 88 -25.44 -6.61 -7.35
CA LYS A 88 -26.67 -6.57 -8.14
C LYS A 88 -26.50 -5.93 -9.53
N GLU A 89 -25.59 -4.96 -9.66
CA GLU A 89 -25.30 -4.35 -10.96
C GLU A 89 -24.68 -5.35 -11.95
N SER A 90 -23.72 -6.18 -11.48
CA SER A 90 -23.01 -7.18 -12.27
C SER A 90 -22.62 -8.37 -11.37
N PRO A 91 -23.52 -9.34 -11.19
CA PRO A 91 -23.32 -10.41 -10.21
C PRO A 91 -22.07 -11.26 -10.46
N TYR A 92 -21.88 -11.67 -11.70
CA TYR A 92 -20.76 -12.49 -12.12
C TYR A 92 -20.38 -12.19 -13.57
N PHE A 93 -19.14 -12.52 -13.94
CA PHE A 93 -18.63 -12.31 -15.30
C PHE A 93 -18.12 -13.60 -15.96
N ALA A 94 -17.99 -14.68 -15.18
CA ALA A 94 -17.51 -15.96 -15.70
C ALA A 94 -18.16 -17.15 -14.98
N ARG A 95 -18.16 -18.30 -15.67
CA ARG A 95 -18.49 -19.62 -15.13
C ARG A 95 -17.48 -20.62 -15.59
N ILE A 96 -17.08 -21.53 -14.69
CA ILE A 96 -16.35 -22.76 -14.97
C ILE A 96 -17.18 -23.95 -14.50
N ASP A 97 -17.29 -24.97 -15.36
CA ASP A 97 -17.77 -26.29 -14.96
C ASP A 97 -16.53 -27.15 -14.74
N PHE A 98 -16.38 -27.69 -13.54
CA PHE A 98 -15.17 -28.42 -13.12
C PHE A 98 -15.56 -29.78 -12.55
N ARG A 99 -14.89 -30.81 -13.03
CA ARG A 99 -15.00 -32.19 -12.55
C ARG A 99 -13.74 -32.55 -11.79
N GLU A 100 -13.85 -32.65 -10.49
CA GLU A 100 -12.75 -33.10 -9.65
C GLU A 100 -12.43 -34.59 -9.91
N GLU A 101 -11.13 -34.95 -9.93
CA GLU A 101 -10.71 -36.35 -10.16
C GLU A 101 -11.26 -37.32 -9.10
N SER A 102 -11.45 -36.83 -7.86
CA SER A 102 -11.98 -37.62 -6.74
C SER A 102 -13.50 -37.79 -6.78
N ARG A 103 -14.22 -36.96 -7.58
CA ARG A 103 -15.69 -36.89 -7.62
C ARG A 103 -16.22 -37.20 -9.02
N LYS A 104 -17.36 -37.91 -9.07
CA LYS A 104 -18.05 -38.16 -10.34
C LYS A 104 -18.98 -37.02 -10.80
N THR A 105 -19.23 -36.05 -9.91
CA THR A 105 -20.12 -34.90 -10.16
C THR A 105 -19.35 -33.73 -10.75
N GLU A 106 -20.01 -32.99 -11.60
CA GLU A 106 -19.51 -31.76 -12.18
C GLU A 106 -20.10 -30.58 -11.40
N ASP A 107 -19.24 -29.75 -10.85
CA ASP A 107 -19.60 -28.56 -10.08
C ASP A 107 -19.50 -27.31 -10.96
N ARG A 108 -20.43 -26.36 -10.74
CA ARG A 108 -20.50 -25.09 -11.47
C ARG A 108 -20.04 -23.96 -10.56
N TYR A 109 -19.03 -23.22 -11.00
CA TYR A 109 -18.47 -22.10 -10.24
C TYR A 109 -18.68 -20.80 -10.98
N TYR A 110 -19.58 -19.95 -10.48
CA TYR A 110 -19.79 -18.60 -10.98
C TYR A 110 -18.82 -17.64 -10.31
N ILE A 111 -18.09 -16.85 -11.10
CA ILE A 111 -17.03 -15.98 -10.65
C ILE A 111 -17.46 -14.54 -10.84
N GLY A 112 -17.47 -13.78 -9.75
CA GLY A 112 -17.82 -12.38 -9.73
C GLY A 112 -16.70 -11.50 -9.12
N ARG A 113 -16.96 -10.20 -9.13
CA ARG A 113 -16.10 -9.22 -8.46
C ARG A 113 -16.07 -9.43 -6.94
N PHE A 114 -17.21 -9.84 -6.38
CA PHE A 114 -17.39 -10.13 -4.96
C PHE A 114 -18.00 -11.51 -4.79
N ALA A 115 -17.67 -12.16 -3.66
CA ALA A 115 -18.37 -13.36 -3.26
C ALA A 115 -19.81 -13.05 -2.83
N PHE A 116 -20.73 -13.95 -3.15
CA PHE A 116 -22.10 -13.91 -2.65
C PHE A 116 -22.50 -15.28 -2.11
N ASN A 117 -22.82 -15.30 -0.82
CA ASN A 117 -23.36 -16.46 -0.13
C ASN A 117 -24.83 -16.20 0.22
N TYR A 118 -25.68 -17.16 -0.06
CA TYR A 118 -27.08 -17.15 0.31
C TYR A 118 -27.40 -18.41 1.10
N GLU A 119 -27.95 -18.27 2.32
CA GLU A 119 -28.26 -19.39 3.23
C GLU A 119 -27.08 -20.36 3.44
N ASN A 120 -25.90 -19.82 3.67
CA ASN A 120 -24.62 -20.54 3.80
C ASN A 120 -24.14 -21.32 2.56
N GLN A 121 -24.80 -21.15 1.42
CA GLN A 121 -24.34 -21.72 0.16
C GLN A 121 -23.59 -20.66 -0.66
N PRO A 122 -22.35 -20.91 -1.11
CA PRO A 122 -21.64 -20.02 -1.99
C PRO A 122 -22.26 -20.09 -3.40
N LEU A 123 -22.86 -18.98 -3.86
CA LEU A 123 -23.46 -18.87 -5.18
C LEU A 123 -22.53 -18.17 -6.17
N ILE A 124 -21.75 -17.20 -5.70
CA ILE A 124 -20.76 -16.49 -6.52
C ILE A 124 -19.44 -16.48 -5.76
N PHE A 125 -18.38 -16.87 -6.43
CA PHE A 125 -17.02 -16.88 -5.92
C PHE A 125 -16.31 -15.58 -6.28
N ASP A 126 -15.56 -15.04 -5.31
CA ASP A 126 -14.71 -13.88 -5.56
C ASP A 126 -13.62 -14.22 -6.58
N TRP A 127 -13.32 -13.32 -7.51
CA TRP A 127 -12.30 -13.51 -8.53
C TRP A 127 -10.91 -13.78 -7.95
N ARG A 128 -10.65 -13.33 -6.71
CA ARG A 128 -9.39 -13.52 -5.98
C ARG A 128 -9.27 -14.91 -5.36
N ALA A 129 -10.37 -15.62 -5.18
CA ALA A 129 -10.36 -16.96 -4.58
C ALA A 129 -9.47 -17.92 -5.38
N PRO A 130 -8.83 -18.90 -4.71
CA PRO A 130 -7.97 -19.88 -5.39
C PRO A 130 -8.68 -20.62 -6.55
N ILE A 131 -9.92 -21.03 -6.34
CA ILE A 131 -10.73 -21.72 -7.34
C ILE A 131 -10.98 -20.85 -8.58
N SER A 132 -11.20 -19.55 -8.38
CA SER A 132 -11.40 -18.58 -9.47
C SER A 132 -10.13 -18.37 -10.32
N GLY A 133 -8.95 -18.71 -9.77
CA GLY A 133 -7.68 -18.70 -10.50
C GLY A 133 -7.70 -19.61 -11.72
N MET A 134 -8.45 -20.73 -11.65
CA MET A 134 -8.56 -21.65 -12.77
C MET A 134 -9.11 -21.01 -14.04
N PHE A 135 -9.99 -20.01 -13.90
CA PHE A 135 -10.53 -19.28 -15.05
C PHE A 135 -9.43 -18.59 -15.87
N TYR A 136 -8.41 -18.05 -15.21
CA TYR A 136 -7.32 -17.29 -15.84
C TYR A 136 -6.17 -18.19 -16.30
N ASP A 137 -5.86 -19.24 -15.53
CA ASP A 137 -4.64 -20.03 -15.70
C ASP A 137 -4.80 -21.20 -16.68
N PHE A 138 -6.05 -21.71 -16.85
CA PHE A 138 -6.30 -22.94 -17.61
C PHE A 138 -7.34 -22.72 -18.71
N ASN A 139 -7.16 -23.44 -19.80
CA ASN A 139 -8.19 -23.64 -20.82
C ASN A 139 -9.07 -24.85 -20.42
N VAL A 140 -10.07 -25.17 -21.25
CA VAL A 140 -10.85 -26.41 -21.13
C VAL A 140 -9.89 -27.61 -21.18
N GLY A 141 -10.03 -28.54 -20.23
CA GLY A 141 -9.15 -29.68 -20.03
C GLY A 141 -8.57 -29.76 -18.62
N LYS A 142 -7.43 -30.40 -18.44
CA LYS A 142 -6.80 -30.61 -17.13
C LYS A 142 -6.48 -29.29 -16.43
N ALA A 143 -6.93 -29.17 -15.18
CA ALA A 143 -6.77 -27.99 -14.35
C ALA A 143 -6.69 -28.39 -12.88
N GLY A 144 -6.29 -27.42 -12.03
CA GLY A 144 -6.27 -27.60 -10.59
C GLY A 144 -6.06 -26.27 -9.87
N PHE A 145 -6.32 -26.27 -8.57
CA PHE A 145 -6.14 -25.11 -7.71
C PHE A 145 -5.69 -25.54 -6.30
N GLN A 146 -5.12 -24.60 -5.55
CA GLN A 146 -4.72 -24.83 -4.17
C GLN A 146 -5.89 -24.51 -3.24
N ALA A 147 -6.52 -25.54 -2.69
CA ALA A 147 -7.51 -25.40 -1.62
C ALA A 147 -6.82 -25.32 -0.24
N PRO A 148 -7.51 -24.86 0.82
CA PRO A 148 -6.96 -24.87 2.19
C PRO A 148 -6.46 -26.25 2.63
N ASP A 149 -7.16 -27.32 2.24
CA ASP A 149 -6.86 -28.69 2.62
C ASP A 149 -5.83 -29.38 1.69
N GLY A 150 -5.34 -28.68 0.67
CA GLY A 150 -4.35 -29.19 -0.26
C GLY A 150 -4.68 -28.93 -1.74
N PRO A 151 -3.85 -29.42 -2.67
CA PRO A 151 -4.10 -29.24 -4.11
C PRO A 151 -5.27 -30.10 -4.56
N VAL A 152 -6.16 -29.52 -5.37
CA VAL A 152 -7.30 -30.18 -6.01
C VAL A 152 -7.03 -30.24 -7.50
N PHE A 153 -7.12 -31.42 -8.10
CA PHE A 153 -6.92 -31.66 -9.53
C PHE A 153 -8.21 -32.17 -10.17
N GLY A 154 -8.39 -31.87 -11.46
CA GLY A 154 -9.55 -32.25 -12.21
C GLY A 154 -9.52 -31.78 -13.65
N GLU A 155 -10.68 -31.61 -14.22
CA GLU A 155 -10.87 -31.20 -15.59
C GLU A 155 -11.92 -30.06 -15.66
N ILE A 156 -11.58 -28.96 -16.30
CA ILE A 156 -12.54 -27.94 -16.72
C ILE A 156 -13.24 -28.49 -17.97
N THR A 157 -14.53 -28.75 -17.87
CA THR A 157 -15.35 -29.27 -18.97
C THR A 157 -15.96 -28.14 -19.80
N ARG A 158 -16.17 -26.96 -19.17
CA ARG A 158 -16.76 -25.78 -19.82
C ARG A 158 -16.28 -24.48 -19.19
N LYS A 159 -16.11 -23.46 -20.02
CA LYS A 159 -15.90 -22.08 -19.60
C LYS A 159 -16.88 -21.17 -20.34
N ARG A 160 -17.53 -20.28 -19.60
CA ARG A 160 -18.38 -19.22 -20.15
C ARG A 160 -17.96 -17.88 -19.59
N GLN A 161 -18.09 -16.85 -20.40
CA GLN A 161 -17.87 -15.46 -20.02
C GLN A 161 -19.12 -14.65 -20.29
N PHE A 162 -19.42 -13.75 -19.38
CA PHE A 162 -20.67 -12.96 -19.41
C PHE A 162 -20.36 -11.47 -19.28
N LYS A 163 -21.19 -10.64 -19.91
CA LYS A 163 -21.31 -9.24 -19.57
C LYS A 163 -22.73 -9.00 -19.07
N ILE A 164 -22.82 -8.63 -17.79
CA ILE A 164 -24.06 -8.32 -17.12
C ILE A 164 -23.98 -6.87 -16.67
N LYS A 165 -24.98 -6.07 -17.04
CA LYS A 165 -25.12 -4.66 -16.68
C LYS A 165 -26.50 -4.41 -16.10
N ASN A 166 -26.57 -3.79 -14.92
CA ASN A 166 -27.80 -3.51 -14.21
C ASN A 166 -28.71 -4.76 -14.04
N GLY A 167 -28.07 -5.92 -13.78
CA GLY A 167 -28.77 -7.20 -13.62
C GLY A 167 -29.29 -7.83 -14.92
N HIS A 168 -28.97 -7.28 -16.09
CA HIS A 168 -29.35 -7.81 -17.40
C HIS A 168 -28.12 -8.30 -18.16
N MET A 169 -28.24 -9.48 -18.78
CA MET A 169 -27.17 -10.09 -19.58
C MET A 169 -27.10 -9.43 -20.96
N GLU A 170 -26.00 -8.71 -21.24
CA GLU A 170 -25.75 -8.10 -22.55
C GLU A 170 -25.23 -9.14 -23.55
N TYR A 171 -24.32 -10.02 -23.08
CA TYR A 171 -23.87 -11.18 -23.86
C TYR A 171 -23.39 -12.33 -22.99
N ALA A 172 -23.38 -13.52 -23.57
CA ALA A 172 -22.74 -14.71 -23.01
C ALA A 172 -21.96 -15.41 -24.12
N LEU A 173 -20.73 -15.83 -23.82
CA LEU A 173 -19.82 -16.50 -24.76
C LEU A 173 -19.31 -17.78 -24.13
N GLU A 174 -19.36 -18.89 -24.87
CA GLU A 174 -18.67 -20.12 -24.47
C GLU A 174 -17.23 -20.10 -25.02
N THR A 175 -16.26 -20.14 -24.12
CA THR A 175 -14.87 -19.85 -24.45
C THR A 175 -14.19 -21.10 -25.01
N SER A 176 -13.90 -21.14 -26.30
CA SER A 176 -12.81 -21.90 -26.89
C SER A 176 -11.57 -20.98 -27.00
N SER A 177 -10.38 -21.53 -27.14
CA SER A 177 -9.09 -20.83 -27.03
C SER A 177 -8.90 -19.53 -27.87
N HIS A 178 -9.77 -19.26 -28.85
CA HIS A 178 -9.71 -18.07 -29.71
C HIS A 178 -10.63 -16.92 -29.29
N VAL A 179 -11.58 -17.13 -28.37
CA VAL A 179 -12.62 -16.15 -28.02
C VAL A 179 -12.11 -15.11 -27.02
N GLN A 180 -11.03 -15.36 -26.28
CA GLN A 180 -10.46 -14.36 -25.38
C GLN A 180 -10.00 -13.08 -26.12
N ASP A 181 -9.51 -13.20 -27.34
CA ASP A 181 -9.05 -12.06 -28.12
C ASP A 181 -10.21 -11.21 -28.64
N GLU A 182 -11.35 -11.80 -29.01
CA GLU A 182 -12.54 -11.08 -29.45
C GLU A 182 -13.21 -10.29 -28.33
N VAL A 183 -13.28 -10.88 -27.12
CA VAL A 183 -13.79 -10.21 -25.92
C VAL A 183 -12.88 -9.06 -25.55
N LEU A 184 -11.58 -9.28 -25.57
CA LEU A 184 -10.58 -8.25 -25.27
C LEU A 184 -10.69 -7.09 -26.26
N GLN A 185 -10.83 -7.35 -27.58
CA GLN A 185 -11.02 -6.31 -28.60
C GLN A 185 -12.31 -5.51 -28.38
N LYS A 186 -13.40 -6.19 -28.04
CA LYS A 186 -14.70 -5.55 -27.78
C LYS A 186 -14.65 -4.67 -26.54
N GLU A 187 -13.98 -5.11 -25.47
CA GLU A 187 -13.82 -4.34 -24.24
C GLU A 187 -12.84 -3.15 -24.43
N LEU A 188 -11.79 -3.32 -25.21
CA LEU A 188 -10.85 -2.25 -25.54
C LEU A 188 -11.44 -1.12 -26.39
N SER A 189 -12.57 -1.37 -27.05
CA SER A 189 -13.30 -0.36 -27.85
C SER A 189 -14.21 0.56 -27.04
N GLN A 190 -14.37 0.33 -25.73
CA GLN A 190 -15.26 1.11 -24.86
C GLN A 190 -14.59 2.36 -24.25
N THR A 191 -15.39 3.22 -23.59
CA THR A 191 -14.91 4.43 -22.91
C THR A 191 -14.06 4.12 -21.68
N SER A 192 -13.23 5.08 -21.22
CA SER A 192 -12.24 4.88 -20.14
C SER A 192 -12.85 4.32 -18.85
N ASP A 193 -13.99 4.81 -18.42
CA ASP A 193 -14.63 4.40 -17.15
C ASP A 193 -15.23 2.98 -17.21
N GLU A 194 -15.69 2.57 -18.38
CA GLU A 194 -16.19 1.20 -18.60
C GLU A 194 -15.05 0.19 -18.73
N LYS A 195 -13.89 0.61 -19.28
CA LYS A 195 -12.70 -0.25 -19.43
C LYS A 195 -12.21 -0.82 -18.10
N MET A 196 -12.25 -0.05 -17.03
CA MET A 196 -11.75 -0.48 -15.73
C MET A 196 -12.64 -1.53 -15.05
N LYS A 197 -13.96 -1.40 -15.21
CA LYS A 197 -14.94 -2.36 -14.64
C LYS A 197 -14.82 -3.74 -15.28
N SER A 198 -14.31 -3.81 -16.51
CA SER A 198 -14.22 -5.04 -17.29
C SER A 198 -12.85 -5.72 -17.23
N ILE A 199 -11.79 -5.07 -16.70
CA ILE A 199 -10.42 -5.62 -16.69
C ILE A 199 -10.35 -6.96 -15.97
N ILE A 200 -11.10 -7.16 -14.88
CA ILE A 200 -11.11 -8.42 -14.13
C ILE A 200 -11.48 -9.61 -15.05
N SER A 201 -12.40 -9.41 -15.98
CA SER A 201 -12.83 -10.45 -16.90
C SER A 201 -11.86 -10.74 -18.05
N THR A 202 -10.90 -9.83 -18.27
CA THR A 202 -9.95 -9.89 -19.40
C THR A 202 -8.48 -10.04 -18.97
N ILE A 203 -8.23 -10.31 -17.68
CA ILE A 203 -6.88 -10.59 -17.16
C ILE A 203 -6.30 -11.80 -17.91
N GLN A 204 -5.16 -11.59 -18.55
CA GLN A 204 -4.43 -12.65 -19.25
C GLN A 204 -3.65 -13.53 -18.26
N LYS A 205 -3.28 -14.74 -18.70
CA LYS A 205 -2.57 -15.73 -17.87
C LYS A 205 -1.28 -15.18 -17.27
N GLU A 206 -0.46 -14.48 -18.04
CA GLU A 206 0.79 -13.87 -17.58
C GLU A 206 0.52 -12.78 -16.53
N GLN A 207 -0.50 -11.95 -16.75
CA GLN A 207 -0.93 -10.92 -15.79
C GLN A 207 -1.42 -11.57 -14.49
N ASN A 208 -2.22 -12.64 -14.57
CA ASN A 208 -2.71 -13.37 -13.41
C ASN A 208 -1.57 -13.94 -12.56
N ARG A 209 -0.50 -14.46 -13.19
CA ARG A 209 0.69 -14.92 -12.48
C ARG A 209 1.39 -13.82 -11.68
N ILE A 210 1.43 -12.59 -12.21
CA ILE A 210 1.99 -11.41 -11.51
C ILE A 210 1.07 -11.03 -10.34
N ILE A 211 -0.23 -10.94 -10.59
CA ILE A 211 -1.23 -10.56 -9.59
C ILE A 211 -1.20 -11.52 -8.39
N ARG A 212 -1.15 -12.83 -8.65
CA ARG A 212 -1.21 -13.89 -7.63
C ARG A 212 0.16 -14.32 -7.08
N ASN A 213 1.22 -13.64 -7.43
CA ASN A 213 2.54 -13.97 -6.87
C ASN A 213 2.62 -13.54 -5.40
N GLU A 214 2.69 -14.53 -4.50
CA GLU A 214 2.76 -14.34 -3.03
C GLU A 214 4.20 -14.20 -2.51
N LYS A 215 5.22 -14.29 -3.38
CA LYS A 215 6.63 -14.22 -2.95
C LYS A 215 6.94 -12.85 -2.36
N GLU A 216 7.61 -12.87 -1.21
CA GLU A 216 8.16 -11.68 -0.56
C GLU A 216 9.36 -11.12 -1.34
N GLY A 217 9.62 -9.83 -1.15
CA GLY A 217 10.75 -9.13 -1.76
C GLY A 217 10.33 -8.08 -2.79
N THR A 218 11.27 -7.65 -3.60
CA THR A 218 11.05 -6.64 -4.63
C THR A 218 10.61 -7.27 -5.94
N MET A 219 9.52 -6.77 -6.51
CA MET A 219 9.03 -7.15 -7.83
C MET A 219 9.07 -5.95 -8.75
N ILE A 220 9.66 -6.11 -9.94
CA ILE A 220 9.67 -5.11 -11.00
C ILE A 220 8.76 -5.57 -12.12
N ILE A 221 7.75 -4.75 -12.47
CA ILE A 221 6.82 -5.00 -13.57
C ILE A 221 7.24 -4.11 -14.73
N GLN A 222 7.73 -4.73 -15.81
CA GLN A 222 8.18 -4.04 -17.01
C GLN A 222 7.19 -4.27 -18.17
N GLY A 223 6.98 -3.24 -18.98
CA GLY A 223 6.14 -3.29 -20.18
C GLY A 223 6.06 -1.94 -20.88
N ALA A 224 5.58 -1.95 -22.12
CA ALA A 224 5.37 -0.73 -22.91
C ALA A 224 4.36 0.22 -22.24
N ALA A 225 4.37 1.49 -22.62
CA ALA A 225 3.33 2.44 -22.21
C ALA A 225 1.94 1.91 -22.63
N GLY A 226 0.95 2.00 -21.75
CA GLY A 226 -0.40 1.47 -22.01
C GLY A 226 -0.57 -0.04 -21.89
N SER A 227 0.47 -0.82 -21.52
CA SER A 227 0.37 -2.29 -21.34
C SER A 227 -0.39 -2.74 -20.10
N GLY A 228 -0.93 -1.81 -19.31
CA GLY A 228 -1.71 -2.11 -18.10
C GLY A 228 -0.88 -2.36 -16.83
N LYS A 229 0.40 -1.95 -16.77
CA LYS A 229 1.28 -2.13 -15.59
C LYS A 229 0.63 -1.68 -14.29
N THR A 230 0.11 -0.47 -14.26
CA THR A 230 -0.58 0.09 -13.10
C THR A 230 -1.83 -0.68 -12.74
N SER A 231 -2.63 -1.06 -13.73
CA SER A 231 -3.81 -1.90 -13.50
C SER A 231 -3.44 -3.24 -12.86
N ILE A 232 -2.39 -3.89 -13.34
CA ILE A 232 -1.86 -5.13 -12.75
C ILE A 232 -1.41 -4.90 -11.30
N ALA A 233 -0.73 -3.79 -11.03
CA ALA A 233 -0.29 -3.43 -9.69
C ALA A 233 -1.47 -3.25 -8.73
N LEU A 234 -2.54 -2.56 -9.14
CA LEU A 234 -3.75 -2.35 -8.34
C LEU A 234 -4.51 -3.66 -8.08
N HIS A 235 -4.66 -4.50 -9.11
CA HIS A 235 -5.27 -5.82 -8.94
C HIS A 235 -4.45 -6.72 -8.02
N ARG A 236 -3.10 -6.63 -8.10
CA ARG A 236 -2.21 -7.33 -7.18
C ARG A 236 -2.41 -6.86 -5.74
N ILE A 237 -2.51 -5.57 -5.50
CA ILE A 237 -2.80 -5.02 -4.17
C ILE A 237 -4.12 -5.60 -3.65
N ALA A 238 -5.20 -5.54 -4.45
CA ALA A 238 -6.49 -6.10 -4.06
C ALA A 238 -6.42 -7.61 -3.77
N PHE A 239 -5.65 -8.35 -4.56
CA PHE A 239 -5.40 -9.77 -4.30
C PHE A 239 -4.65 -10.00 -2.98
N LEU A 240 -3.57 -9.25 -2.72
CA LEU A 240 -2.77 -9.38 -1.50
C LEU A 240 -3.57 -9.00 -0.24
N LEU A 241 -4.38 -7.95 -0.30
CA LEU A 241 -5.29 -7.56 0.79
C LEU A 241 -6.31 -8.67 1.10
N TYR A 242 -6.90 -9.26 0.07
CA TYR A 242 -7.81 -10.40 0.22
C TYR A 242 -7.10 -11.63 0.79
N ARG A 243 -5.91 -11.94 0.28
CA ARG A 243 -5.15 -13.16 0.62
C ARG A 243 -4.56 -13.11 2.03
N PHE A 244 -4.08 -11.95 2.43
CA PHE A 244 -3.37 -11.73 3.70
C PHE A 244 -4.16 -10.83 4.66
N LYS A 245 -5.48 -10.87 4.63
CA LYS A 245 -6.38 -10.02 5.43
C LYS A 245 -6.06 -9.97 6.93
N ASP A 246 -5.44 -11.02 7.49
CA ASP A 246 -5.04 -11.08 8.90
C ASP A 246 -3.71 -10.33 9.17
N ARG A 247 -2.92 -10.02 8.14
CA ARG A 247 -1.58 -9.42 8.24
C ARG A 247 -1.45 -8.11 7.50
N LEU A 248 -2.24 -7.92 6.45
CA LEU A 248 -2.21 -6.76 5.56
C LEU A 248 -3.61 -6.17 5.42
N ASN A 249 -3.72 -4.86 5.62
CA ASN A 249 -4.94 -4.08 5.38
C ASN A 249 -4.60 -2.83 4.56
N ALA A 250 -5.59 -2.09 4.11
CA ALA A 250 -5.40 -0.90 3.27
C ALA A 250 -4.43 0.13 3.89
N ARG A 251 -4.45 0.30 5.23
CA ARG A 251 -3.56 1.22 5.95
C ARG A 251 -2.09 0.79 5.96
N ASN A 252 -1.82 -0.49 5.64
CA ASN A 252 -0.46 -1.03 5.56
C ASN A 252 0.13 -0.96 4.14
N VAL A 253 -0.63 -0.49 3.17
CA VAL A 253 -0.19 -0.31 1.77
C VAL A 253 0.01 1.17 1.49
N THR A 254 1.11 1.51 0.85
CA THR A 254 1.40 2.87 0.38
C THR A 254 1.73 2.81 -1.10
N ILE A 255 1.16 3.73 -1.86
CA ILE A 255 1.46 3.89 -3.28
C ILE A 255 2.21 5.21 -3.46
N LEU A 256 3.37 5.16 -4.10
CA LEU A 256 4.07 6.33 -4.61
C LEU A 256 3.69 6.52 -6.07
N SER A 257 3.00 7.62 -6.38
CA SER A 257 2.56 7.97 -7.72
C SER A 257 3.30 9.19 -8.26
N PRO A 258 3.41 9.36 -9.60
CA PRO A 258 4.11 10.50 -10.19
C PRO A 258 3.38 11.84 -9.95
N ASN A 259 2.06 11.84 -9.87
CA ASN A 259 1.27 13.05 -9.71
C ASN A 259 -0.13 12.80 -9.10
N ARG A 260 -0.82 13.87 -8.68
CA ARG A 260 -2.16 13.80 -8.05
C ARG A 260 -3.27 13.26 -8.95
N VAL A 261 -3.22 13.55 -10.26
CA VAL A 261 -4.25 13.06 -11.21
C VAL A 261 -4.26 11.54 -11.23
N PHE A 262 -3.08 10.96 -11.11
CA PHE A 262 -2.91 9.52 -11.03
C PHE A 262 -3.44 8.95 -9.72
N GLY A 263 -3.30 9.70 -8.64
CA GLY A 263 -3.85 9.39 -7.33
C GLY A 263 -5.37 9.33 -7.30
N ASP A 264 -6.02 10.30 -7.87
CA ASP A 264 -7.48 10.31 -7.99
C ASP A 264 -7.98 9.07 -8.75
N TYR A 265 -7.23 8.62 -9.76
CA TYR A 265 -7.53 7.40 -10.48
C TYR A 265 -7.41 6.15 -9.59
N ILE A 266 -6.31 6.01 -8.84
CA ILE A 266 -6.09 4.89 -7.93
C ILE A 266 -7.16 4.85 -6.83
N SER A 267 -7.50 6.01 -6.26
CA SER A 267 -8.50 6.16 -5.20
C SER A 267 -9.88 5.69 -5.62
N ASN A 268 -10.20 5.76 -6.92
CA ASN A 268 -11.47 5.27 -7.46
C ASN A 268 -11.44 3.75 -7.76
N VAL A 269 -10.30 3.23 -8.21
CA VAL A 269 -10.19 1.82 -8.64
C VAL A 269 -10.19 0.85 -7.48
N ILE A 270 -9.44 1.13 -6.40
CA ILE A 270 -9.31 0.22 -5.26
C ILE A 270 -10.67 -0.09 -4.60
N PRO A 271 -11.57 0.88 -4.34
CA PRO A 271 -12.91 0.59 -3.84
C PRO A 271 -13.78 -0.20 -4.82
N GLU A 272 -13.55 -0.07 -6.14
CA GLU A 272 -14.22 -0.90 -7.13
C GLU A 272 -13.75 -2.36 -7.08
N LEU A 273 -12.50 -2.60 -6.70
CA LEU A 273 -11.96 -3.95 -6.49
C LEU A 273 -12.37 -4.57 -5.15
N GLY A 274 -13.14 -3.84 -4.34
CA GLY A 274 -13.70 -4.33 -3.07
C GLY A 274 -12.84 -4.07 -1.84
N GLU A 275 -11.89 -3.15 -1.94
CA GLU A 275 -10.97 -2.82 -0.86
C GLU A 275 -11.18 -1.39 -0.36
N GLU A 276 -10.74 -1.11 0.88
CA GLU A 276 -10.72 0.25 1.43
C GLU A 276 -9.71 1.14 0.66
N PRO A 277 -9.93 2.47 0.65
CA PRO A 277 -8.98 3.41 0.07
C PRO A 277 -7.58 3.25 0.68
N ILE A 278 -6.57 3.30 -0.17
CA ILE A 278 -5.16 3.12 0.18
C ILE A 278 -4.48 4.48 0.28
N PHE A 279 -3.49 4.58 1.16
CA PHE A 279 -2.70 5.78 1.32
C PHE A 279 -1.76 5.97 0.11
N GLU A 280 -1.89 7.12 -0.50
CA GLU A 280 -1.10 7.51 -1.66
C GLU A 280 -0.31 8.78 -1.38
N LEU A 281 0.88 8.84 -1.96
CA LEU A 281 1.80 9.96 -1.90
C LEU A 281 2.46 10.18 -3.25
N ASN A 282 2.77 11.43 -3.57
CA ASN A 282 3.81 11.72 -4.56
C ASN A 282 5.16 12.05 -3.87
N LEU A 283 6.25 12.04 -4.66
CA LEU A 283 7.59 12.32 -4.12
C LEU A 283 7.71 13.70 -3.45
N SER A 284 7.02 14.70 -3.98
CA SER A 284 7.04 16.07 -3.41
C SER A 284 6.36 16.11 -2.06
N GLU A 285 5.23 15.41 -1.89
CA GLU A 285 4.54 15.27 -0.61
C GLU A 285 5.38 14.49 0.41
N LEU A 286 6.03 13.41 -0.05
CA LEU A 286 6.96 12.65 0.79
C LEU A 286 8.11 13.56 1.28
N ALA A 287 8.73 14.31 0.37
CA ALA A 287 9.80 15.24 0.73
C ALA A 287 9.32 16.31 1.72
N LYS A 288 8.13 16.88 1.51
CA LYS A 288 7.53 17.86 2.41
C LYS A 288 7.32 17.27 3.82
N ILE A 289 6.77 16.08 3.94
CA ILE A 289 6.56 15.40 5.22
C ILE A 289 7.90 15.17 5.94
N GLN A 290 8.91 14.70 5.22
CA GLN A 290 10.21 14.37 5.80
C GLN A 290 10.99 15.60 6.23
N LEU A 291 10.92 16.70 5.47
CA LEU A 291 11.73 17.91 5.66
C LEU A 291 11.00 19.04 6.37
N GLU A 292 9.75 18.85 6.79
CA GLU A 292 8.98 19.82 7.54
C GLU A 292 9.72 20.27 8.82
N GLY A 293 9.94 21.57 8.96
CA GLY A 293 10.66 22.16 10.08
C GLY A 293 12.19 22.05 10.01
N VAL A 294 12.76 21.40 8.99
CA VAL A 294 14.20 21.21 8.79
C VAL A 294 14.80 22.33 7.94
N ILE A 295 14.23 22.54 6.76
CA ILE A 295 14.68 23.50 5.74
C ILE A 295 13.49 23.95 4.90
N GLU A 296 13.59 25.10 4.25
CA GLU A 296 12.63 25.58 3.29
C GLU A 296 13.18 25.47 1.86
N PHE A 297 12.29 25.36 0.90
CA PHE A 297 12.63 25.34 -0.52
C PHE A 297 11.85 26.43 -1.24
N GLU A 298 12.47 27.06 -2.24
CA GLU A 298 11.73 27.92 -3.15
C GLU A 298 10.71 27.09 -3.94
N PRO A 299 9.60 27.69 -4.41
CA PRO A 299 8.66 27.02 -5.29
C PRO A 299 9.34 26.45 -6.53
N ASP A 300 8.83 25.31 -7.01
CA ASP A 300 9.22 24.80 -8.32
C ASP A 300 8.91 25.84 -9.41
N LYS A 301 9.90 26.11 -10.25
CA LYS A 301 9.79 27.16 -11.27
C LYS A 301 9.74 26.50 -12.63
N ASP A 302 8.83 26.97 -13.47
CA ASP A 302 8.77 26.54 -14.86
C ASP A 302 10.11 26.90 -15.55
N PRO A 303 10.82 25.91 -16.13
CA PRO A 303 12.05 26.15 -16.87
C PRO A 303 11.89 27.14 -18.03
N LEU A 304 10.67 27.28 -18.57
CA LEU A 304 10.38 28.20 -19.69
C LEU A 304 10.26 29.66 -19.23
N GLU A 305 9.98 29.91 -17.96
CA GLU A 305 9.84 31.27 -17.41
C GLU A 305 11.18 31.88 -16.96
N ARG A 306 12.24 31.07 -16.85
CA ARG A 306 13.52 31.50 -16.29
C ARG A 306 14.62 31.49 -17.34
N GLN A 307 15.14 32.66 -17.64
CA GLN A 307 16.29 32.89 -18.54
C GLN A 307 17.65 32.95 -17.80
N ASP A 308 17.76 32.41 -16.59
CA ASP A 308 18.98 32.42 -15.79
C ASP A 308 19.83 31.18 -16.13
N GLU A 309 20.88 31.38 -16.91
CA GLU A 309 21.81 30.34 -17.34
C GLU A 309 22.48 29.64 -16.14
N ALA A 310 22.82 30.36 -15.09
CA ALA A 310 23.43 29.81 -13.89
C ALA A 310 22.46 28.86 -13.15
N TRP A 311 21.18 29.21 -13.11
CA TRP A 311 20.14 28.30 -12.57
C TRP A 311 20.02 27.04 -13.41
N ALA A 312 19.97 27.16 -14.74
CA ALA A 312 19.87 26.01 -15.63
C ALA A 312 21.06 25.05 -15.46
N GLN A 313 22.28 25.59 -15.34
CA GLN A 313 23.48 24.80 -15.06
C GLN A 313 23.40 24.05 -13.74
N ARG A 314 22.89 24.70 -12.66
CA ARG A 314 22.71 24.05 -11.35
C ARG A 314 21.68 22.93 -11.39
N VAL A 315 20.54 23.15 -12.05
CA VAL A 315 19.50 22.12 -12.23
C VAL A 315 20.06 20.96 -13.04
N GLN A 316 20.69 21.21 -14.17
CA GLN A 316 21.30 20.17 -15.00
C GLN A 316 22.34 19.36 -14.24
N PHE A 317 23.23 20.01 -13.49
CA PHE A 317 24.25 19.35 -12.68
C PHE A 317 23.63 18.39 -11.66
N LYS A 318 22.60 18.84 -10.92
CA LYS A 318 21.92 18.06 -9.87
C LYS A 318 21.05 16.92 -10.44
N SER A 319 20.72 16.94 -11.72
CA SER A 319 19.91 15.93 -12.40
C SER A 319 20.74 14.80 -13.04
N THR A 320 22.06 14.75 -12.79
CA THR A 320 22.95 13.75 -13.41
C THR A 320 23.22 12.56 -12.50
N MET A 321 23.46 11.39 -13.08
CA MET A 321 23.93 10.20 -12.36
C MET A 321 25.34 10.41 -11.77
N GLU A 322 26.13 11.29 -12.35
CA GLU A 322 27.44 11.67 -11.80
C GLU A 322 27.28 12.38 -10.46
N PHE A 323 26.32 13.28 -10.35
CA PHE A 323 26.01 13.95 -9.10
C PHE A 323 25.57 12.95 -8.01
N VAL A 324 24.71 11.98 -8.34
CA VAL A 324 24.32 10.90 -7.42
C VAL A 324 25.55 10.11 -6.97
N SER A 325 26.41 9.71 -7.90
CA SER A 325 27.65 8.96 -7.59
C SER A 325 28.63 9.77 -6.73
N MET A 326 28.66 11.10 -6.88
CA MET A 326 29.45 11.96 -5.98
C MET A 326 28.86 11.99 -4.58
N MET A 327 27.53 12.04 -4.45
CA MET A 327 26.87 11.96 -3.14
C MET A 327 27.10 10.62 -2.46
N ASP A 328 26.98 9.51 -3.19
CA ASP A 328 27.22 8.18 -2.64
C ASP A 328 28.66 8.05 -2.09
N ARG A 329 29.66 8.46 -2.85
CA ARG A 329 31.06 8.47 -2.39
C ARG A 329 31.28 9.36 -1.17
N TYR A 330 30.60 10.49 -1.10
CA TYR A 330 30.65 11.35 0.07
C TYR A 330 30.00 10.71 1.30
N ILE A 331 28.85 10.05 1.11
CA ILE A 331 28.12 9.34 2.16
C ILE A 331 28.96 8.18 2.72
N GLU A 332 29.70 7.45 1.88
CA GLU A 332 30.61 6.39 2.33
C GLU A 332 31.71 6.94 3.27
N GLN A 333 32.20 8.15 3.02
CA GLN A 333 33.21 8.81 3.85
C GLN A 333 32.61 9.55 5.06
N LEU A 334 31.29 9.78 5.06
CA LEU A 334 30.62 10.63 6.04
C LEU A 334 30.85 10.18 7.50
N PRO A 335 30.86 8.89 7.86
CA PRO A 335 31.13 8.48 9.25
C PRO A 335 32.42 9.05 9.84
N ASP A 336 33.47 9.07 9.05
CA ASP A 336 34.80 9.56 9.48
C ASP A 336 34.91 11.09 9.42
N LEU A 337 34.07 11.72 8.60
CA LEU A 337 34.03 13.18 8.49
C LEU A 337 33.18 13.83 9.58
N ILE A 338 32.06 13.21 9.92
CA ILE A 338 31.04 13.82 10.79
C ILE A 338 31.30 13.52 12.27
N PHE A 339 31.87 12.37 12.60
CA PHE A 339 32.04 11.93 13.97
C PHE A 339 33.52 11.71 14.33
N LYS A 340 33.99 12.45 15.33
CA LYS A 340 35.37 12.36 15.86
C LYS A 340 35.29 12.18 17.37
N PRO A 341 35.08 10.93 17.84
CA PRO A 341 34.94 10.68 19.25
C PRO A 341 36.22 10.92 20.00
N ALA A 342 36.13 11.58 21.14
CA ALA A 342 37.07 11.58 22.21
C ALA A 342 36.65 10.57 23.28
N ASP A 343 37.47 10.30 24.25
CA ASP A 343 37.13 9.47 25.38
C ASP A 343 35.91 10.03 26.13
N PHE A 344 34.99 9.15 26.46
CA PHE A 344 33.85 9.47 27.32
C PHE A 344 34.17 9.06 28.75
N VAL A 345 34.19 10.04 29.67
CA VAL A 345 34.53 9.83 31.07
C VAL A 345 33.31 10.09 31.95
N PHE A 346 33.05 9.18 32.89
CA PHE A 346 32.01 9.34 33.90
C PHE A 346 32.43 8.72 35.22
N GLY A 347 32.83 9.56 36.21
CA GLY A 347 33.51 9.11 37.44
C GLY A 347 34.84 8.45 37.14
N SER A 348 35.02 7.22 37.58
CA SER A 348 36.19 6.36 37.30
C SER A 348 36.09 5.63 35.95
N PHE A 349 34.92 5.56 35.36
CA PHE A 349 34.65 4.85 34.09
C PHE A 349 35.13 5.67 32.89
N THR A 350 35.81 4.99 31.96
CA THR A 350 36.23 5.58 30.69
C THR A 350 35.86 4.65 29.52
N ALA A 351 35.18 5.20 28.53
CA ALA A 351 35.04 4.54 27.23
C ALA A 351 35.94 5.27 26.21
N GLU A 352 36.92 4.57 25.69
CA GLU A 352 37.94 5.12 24.81
C GLU A 352 37.34 5.51 23.44
N GLY A 353 37.83 6.62 22.88
CA GLY A 353 37.34 7.15 21.59
C GLY A 353 37.50 6.15 20.44
N GLU A 354 38.53 5.32 20.42
CA GLU A 354 38.71 4.26 19.43
C GLU A 354 37.61 3.19 19.53
N TRP A 355 37.28 2.76 20.74
CA TRP A 355 36.20 1.81 20.96
C TRP A 355 34.84 2.41 20.54
N ILE A 356 34.58 3.65 20.91
CA ILE A 356 33.39 4.39 20.50
C ILE A 356 33.27 4.44 18.96
N MET A 357 34.36 4.76 18.26
CA MET A 357 34.38 4.78 16.79
C MET A 357 34.16 3.40 16.17
N LYS A 358 34.76 2.37 16.75
CA LYS A 358 34.55 0.98 16.31
C LYS A 358 33.07 0.58 16.41
N ARG A 359 32.39 0.91 17.53
CA ARG A 359 30.95 0.65 17.71
C ARG A 359 30.11 1.47 16.71
N PHE A 360 30.43 2.75 16.55
CA PHE A 360 29.72 3.62 15.59
C PHE A 360 29.77 3.08 14.15
N ARG A 361 30.93 2.58 13.72
CA ARG A 361 31.09 1.94 12.40
C ARG A 361 30.34 0.60 12.30
N ALA A 362 30.30 -0.19 13.37
CA ALA A 362 29.56 -1.45 13.41
C ALA A 362 28.05 -1.26 13.13
N TYR A 363 27.48 -0.13 13.51
CA TYR A 363 26.10 0.24 13.24
C TYR A 363 25.89 0.90 11.87
N GLY A 364 26.76 0.64 10.90
CA GLY A 364 26.81 1.28 9.57
C GLY A 364 25.50 1.30 8.78
N LYS A 365 24.60 0.32 8.99
CA LYS A 365 23.29 0.26 8.31
C LYS A 365 22.25 1.27 8.85
N TYR A 366 22.51 1.93 9.98
CA TYR A 366 21.56 2.86 10.58
C TYR A 366 21.96 4.33 10.31
N PRO A 367 21.00 5.27 10.34
CA PRO A 367 21.29 6.70 10.25
C PRO A 367 22.24 7.17 11.36
N VAL A 368 23.02 8.23 11.08
CA VAL A 368 24.06 8.73 12.00
C VAL A 368 23.52 8.97 13.42
N ARG A 369 22.34 9.61 13.55
CA ARG A 369 21.73 9.88 14.86
C ARG A 369 21.37 8.59 15.61
N LYS A 370 20.84 7.61 14.90
CA LYS A 370 20.51 6.31 15.49
C LYS A 370 21.75 5.54 15.94
N ARG A 371 22.85 5.60 15.15
CA ARG A 371 24.15 5.02 15.57
C ARG A 371 24.63 5.61 16.89
N LEU A 372 24.53 6.95 17.06
CA LEU A 372 24.92 7.61 18.31
C LEU A 372 24.10 7.14 19.51
N LEU A 373 22.77 6.93 19.32
CA LEU A 373 21.92 6.40 20.39
C LEU A 373 22.29 4.96 20.76
N MET A 374 22.55 4.11 19.77
CA MET A 374 22.96 2.72 20.00
C MET A 374 24.33 2.64 20.69
N VAL A 375 25.28 3.48 20.29
CA VAL A 375 26.58 3.57 20.96
C VAL A 375 26.44 4.10 22.41
N ALA A 376 25.49 5.01 22.62
CA ALA A 376 25.20 5.51 23.98
C ALA A 376 24.59 4.42 24.87
N GLU A 377 23.80 3.53 24.31
CA GLU A 377 23.28 2.33 25.00
C GLU A 377 24.44 1.37 25.33
N ASP A 378 25.32 1.07 24.37
CA ASP A 378 26.49 0.22 24.59
C ASP A 378 27.39 0.76 25.70
N ILE A 379 27.63 2.09 25.73
CA ILE A 379 28.45 2.74 26.79
C ILE A 379 27.77 2.61 28.14
N ARG A 380 26.45 2.82 28.22
CA ARG A 380 25.70 2.63 29.46
C ARG A 380 25.79 1.19 29.94
N ASP A 381 25.51 0.22 29.07
CA ASP A 381 25.50 -1.20 29.39
C ASP A 381 26.91 -1.67 29.86
N ARG A 382 27.99 -1.16 29.22
CA ARG A 382 29.36 -1.39 29.64
C ARG A 382 29.61 -0.81 31.02
N TYR A 383 29.20 0.44 31.27
CA TYR A 383 29.28 1.07 32.57
C TYR A 383 28.56 0.27 33.65
N GLU A 384 27.31 -0.14 33.42
CA GLU A 384 26.54 -0.93 34.37
C GLU A 384 27.21 -2.27 34.68
N THR A 385 27.87 -2.90 33.71
CA THR A 385 28.60 -4.16 33.89
C THR A 385 29.87 -3.97 34.74
N GLU A 386 30.58 -2.86 34.52
CA GLU A 386 31.80 -2.54 35.26
C GLU A 386 31.51 -1.97 36.65
N ALA A 387 30.45 -1.15 36.80
CA ALA A 387 30.06 -0.51 38.07
C ALA A 387 29.45 -1.50 39.10
N VAL A 388 28.91 -2.63 38.67
CA VAL A 388 28.45 -3.71 39.58
C VAL A 388 29.63 -4.27 40.42
N MET A 389 30.86 -4.07 39.98
CA MET A 389 32.04 -4.46 40.73
C MET A 389 32.48 -3.41 41.77
N GLU A 390 32.00 -2.15 41.66
CA GLU A 390 32.30 -1.05 42.59
C GLU A 390 31.01 -0.58 43.24
N ALA A 391 30.77 -0.83 44.49
CA ALA A 391 29.51 -0.76 45.22
C ALA A 391 28.85 0.64 45.35
N GLU A 392 29.31 1.70 44.70
CA GLU A 392 28.76 3.06 44.76
C GLU A 392 28.92 3.82 43.41
N GLY A 393 27.98 3.68 42.49
CA GLY A 393 27.96 4.47 41.26
C GLY A 393 26.65 5.22 41.05
N ALA A 394 26.72 6.52 40.66
CA ALA A 394 25.53 7.26 40.17
C ALA A 394 25.04 6.62 38.88
N ALA A 395 23.72 6.50 38.70
CA ALA A 395 23.12 5.91 37.50
C ALA A 395 23.46 6.71 36.24
N LEU A 396 24.15 6.11 35.28
CA LEU A 396 24.45 6.71 33.98
C LEU A 396 23.25 6.61 33.06
N ARG A 397 22.73 7.75 32.64
CA ARG A 397 21.55 7.79 31.73
C ARG A 397 22.00 7.84 30.28
N THR A 398 21.42 6.97 29.42
CA THR A 398 21.67 6.95 27.96
C THR A 398 21.56 8.33 27.34
N ARG A 399 20.59 9.16 27.76
CA ARG A 399 20.42 10.53 27.26
C ARG A 399 21.62 11.43 27.52
N THR A 400 22.28 11.26 28.66
CA THR A 400 23.51 12.03 29.01
C THR A 400 24.65 11.66 28.09
N VAL A 401 24.86 10.35 27.90
CA VAL A 401 25.88 9.82 26.97
C VAL A 401 25.59 10.28 25.54
N ALA A 402 24.36 10.11 25.05
CA ALA A 402 23.98 10.52 23.69
C ALA A 402 24.18 12.03 23.45
N LYS A 403 23.92 12.88 24.46
CA LYS A 403 24.21 14.31 24.39
C LYS A 403 25.70 14.59 24.28
N SER A 404 26.54 13.88 25.05
CA SER A 404 27.98 13.98 24.97
C SER A 404 28.51 13.54 23.61
N LEU A 405 28.11 12.37 23.10
CA LEU A 405 28.46 11.91 21.75
C LEU A 405 27.98 12.88 20.65
N GLY A 406 26.79 13.43 20.79
CA GLY A 406 26.27 14.44 19.88
C GLY A 406 27.10 15.74 19.83
N SER A 407 27.79 16.10 20.93
CA SER A 407 28.73 17.24 20.95
C SER A 407 30.01 16.97 20.17
N MET A 408 30.39 15.72 19.98
CA MET A 408 31.57 15.27 19.23
C MET A 408 31.34 15.24 17.71
N LEU A 409 30.13 15.54 17.25
CA LEU A 409 29.85 15.73 15.83
C LEU A 409 30.49 17.03 15.34
N THR A 410 31.26 16.95 14.25
CA THR A 410 31.87 18.09 13.56
C THR A 410 30.86 18.94 12.82
N MET A 411 29.77 18.33 12.34
CA MET A 411 28.65 18.95 11.65
C MET A 411 27.35 18.56 12.36
N LYS A 412 26.60 19.56 12.84
CA LYS A 412 25.48 19.32 13.76
C LYS A 412 24.12 19.14 13.11
N ASN A 413 23.98 19.41 11.82
CA ASN A 413 22.73 19.30 11.08
C ASN A 413 22.98 18.99 9.60
N THR A 414 21.94 18.55 8.91
CA THR A 414 21.99 18.17 7.50
C THR A 414 22.47 19.31 6.60
N LEU A 415 22.07 20.56 6.87
CA LEU A 415 22.49 21.70 6.06
C LEU A 415 24.01 21.93 6.13
N ALA A 416 24.61 21.73 7.31
CA ALA A 416 26.08 21.85 7.45
C ALA A 416 26.80 20.76 6.65
N VAL A 417 26.28 19.52 6.67
CA VAL A 417 26.82 18.40 5.89
C VAL A 417 26.63 18.65 4.39
N TYR A 418 25.47 19.16 3.96
CA TYR A 418 25.18 19.48 2.56
C TYR A 418 26.14 20.56 2.03
N LYS A 419 26.43 21.57 2.81
CA LYS A 419 27.43 22.61 2.47
C LYS A 419 28.83 22.03 2.38
N ASP A 420 29.20 21.11 3.29
CA ASP A 420 30.50 20.44 3.29
C ASP A 420 30.68 19.54 2.06
N PHE A 421 29.61 18.86 1.63
CA PHE A 421 29.59 18.08 0.39
C PHE A 421 30.02 18.94 -0.81
N TYR A 422 29.38 20.08 -1.06
CA TYR A 422 29.74 20.98 -2.17
C TYR A 422 31.14 21.57 -2.02
N LYS A 423 31.57 21.80 -0.79
CA LYS A 423 32.93 22.27 -0.50
C LYS A 423 33.99 21.24 -0.91
N ARG A 424 33.78 19.98 -0.51
CA ARG A 424 34.76 18.89 -0.73
C ARG A 424 34.79 18.41 -2.16
N THR A 425 33.67 18.44 -2.85
CA THR A 425 33.57 18.07 -4.28
C THR A 425 34.04 19.19 -5.22
N GLY A 426 34.42 20.37 -4.69
CA GLY A 426 34.85 21.50 -5.52
C GLY A 426 33.71 22.25 -6.21
N ASN A 427 32.46 21.89 -5.95
CA ASN A 427 31.27 22.38 -6.67
C ASN A 427 30.51 23.48 -5.92
N ARG A 428 31.21 24.34 -5.16
CA ARG A 428 30.58 25.36 -4.31
C ARG A 428 29.63 26.29 -5.07
N SER A 429 29.91 26.61 -6.34
CA SER A 429 29.05 27.43 -7.21
C SER A 429 27.72 26.79 -7.56
N MET A 430 27.62 25.46 -7.41
CA MET A 430 26.38 24.69 -7.69
C MET A 430 25.42 24.69 -6.51
N LEU A 431 25.81 25.19 -5.34
CA LEU A 431 24.92 25.41 -4.22
C LEU A 431 24.50 26.88 -4.17
N PHE A 432 23.22 27.12 -4.40
CA PHE A 432 22.62 28.45 -4.27
C PHE A 432 21.56 28.45 -3.17
N MET A 433 21.57 29.46 -2.34
CA MET A 433 20.61 29.64 -1.26
C MET A 433 19.96 31.04 -1.42
N PRO A 434 18.72 31.13 -1.88
CA PRO A 434 18.01 32.40 -2.05
C PRO A 434 17.92 33.19 -0.75
N PHE A 435 17.71 32.48 0.39
CA PHE A 435 17.65 33.03 1.74
C PHE A 435 18.43 32.13 2.72
N LYS A 436 18.59 32.57 3.95
CA LYS A 436 19.46 31.93 4.97
C LYS A 436 19.17 30.45 5.23
N LYS A 437 17.92 29.99 5.09
CA LYS A 437 17.48 28.60 5.29
C LYS A 437 16.60 28.08 4.15
N THR A 438 16.76 28.66 2.97
CA THR A 438 15.97 28.27 1.80
C THR A 438 16.92 27.78 0.71
N LEU A 439 16.64 26.62 0.15
CA LEU A 439 17.36 26.02 -0.98
C LEU A 439 16.55 26.14 -2.26
N GLU A 440 17.19 25.90 -3.41
CA GLU A 440 16.50 25.76 -4.69
C GLU A 440 15.64 24.49 -4.70
N TRP A 441 14.59 24.47 -5.52
CA TRP A 441 13.77 23.24 -5.71
C TRP A 441 14.59 22.04 -6.14
N ALA A 442 15.59 22.21 -6.98
CA ALA A 442 16.50 21.15 -7.44
C ALA A 442 17.31 20.49 -6.29
N ASP A 443 17.36 21.10 -5.10
CA ASP A 443 18.05 20.57 -3.93
C ASP A 443 17.12 19.67 -3.07
N VAL A 444 15.81 19.60 -3.34
CA VAL A 444 14.83 18.88 -2.50
C VAL A 444 15.24 17.43 -2.30
N TYR A 445 15.40 16.68 -3.37
CA TYR A 445 15.70 15.25 -3.29
C TYR A 445 17.14 14.95 -2.88
N PRO A 446 18.15 15.67 -3.37
CA PRO A 446 19.52 15.55 -2.86
C PRO A 446 19.62 15.80 -1.35
N PHE A 447 18.95 16.86 -0.87
CA PHE A 447 18.92 17.17 0.54
C PHE A 447 18.17 16.12 1.36
N LEU A 448 17.02 15.64 0.86
CA LEU A 448 16.25 14.55 1.48
C LEU A 448 17.07 13.28 1.60
N TYR A 449 17.80 12.92 0.53
CA TYR A 449 18.68 11.74 0.55
C TYR A 449 19.72 11.83 1.65
N LEU A 450 20.43 12.94 1.73
CA LEU A 450 21.43 13.16 2.78
C LEU A 450 20.79 13.25 4.17
N HIS A 451 19.63 13.87 4.30
CA HIS A 451 18.87 13.96 5.55
C HIS A 451 18.51 12.56 6.08
N SER A 452 18.07 11.67 5.21
CA SER A 452 17.72 10.30 5.57
C SER A 452 18.93 9.51 6.11
N VAL A 453 20.11 9.77 5.59
CA VAL A 453 21.36 9.14 6.07
C VAL A 453 21.78 9.67 7.45
N ILE A 454 21.52 10.92 7.73
CA ILE A 454 21.96 11.57 8.98
C ILE A 454 20.94 11.40 10.11
N GLU A 455 19.72 11.83 9.85
CA GLU A 455 18.66 11.88 10.86
C GLU A 455 17.76 10.64 10.83
N GLY A 456 17.71 9.96 9.70
CA GLY A 456 16.73 8.90 9.39
C GLY A 456 15.50 9.47 8.71
N VAL A 457 14.55 8.59 8.45
CA VAL A 457 13.24 8.96 7.92
C VAL A 457 12.22 8.98 9.06
N LYS A 458 11.24 9.88 8.97
CA LYS A 458 10.05 9.81 9.82
C LYS A 458 9.32 8.53 9.41
N GLU A 459 9.43 7.50 10.21
CA GLU A 459 8.88 6.18 9.90
C GLU A 459 7.35 6.26 9.82
N SER A 460 6.79 5.83 8.70
CA SER A 460 5.43 5.29 8.72
C SER A 460 5.53 3.87 9.25
N SER A 461 5.36 3.70 10.54
CA SER A 461 5.34 2.36 11.18
C SER A 461 4.24 1.45 10.65
N LEU A 462 3.38 1.94 9.77
CA LEU A 462 2.21 1.27 9.23
C LEU A 462 2.48 0.61 7.88
N THR A 463 3.38 1.15 7.04
CA THR A 463 3.61 0.64 5.68
C THR A 463 4.33 -0.70 5.70
N LYS A 464 3.66 -1.75 5.22
CA LYS A 464 4.20 -3.11 5.04
C LYS A 464 4.38 -3.47 3.57
N HIS A 465 3.65 -2.82 2.68
CA HIS A 465 3.71 -3.01 1.24
C HIS A 465 3.79 -1.65 0.54
N LEU A 466 4.83 -1.46 -0.26
CA LEU A 466 5.06 -0.25 -1.03
C LEU A 466 4.95 -0.56 -2.51
N VAL A 467 4.17 0.24 -3.22
CA VAL A 467 4.09 0.22 -4.68
C VAL A 467 4.63 1.55 -5.19
N VAL A 468 5.53 1.48 -6.18
CA VAL A 468 6.10 2.65 -6.86
C VAL A 468 5.66 2.57 -8.31
N ASP A 469 4.89 3.55 -8.77
CA ASP A 469 4.37 3.59 -10.13
C ASP A 469 5.02 4.72 -10.92
N GLU A 470 5.59 4.38 -12.07
CA GLU A 470 6.19 5.27 -13.09
C GLU A 470 7.02 6.45 -12.53
N MET A 471 8.13 6.15 -11.85
CA MET A 471 9.10 7.17 -11.43
C MET A 471 10.32 7.21 -12.33
#